data_040da6eec931989e86f7cc41b7c10c3b
#
_entry.id   040da6eec931989e86f7cc41b7c10c3b
#
_cell.length_a   1.000
_cell.length_b   1.000
_cell.length_c   1.000
_cell.angle_alpha   90.00
_cell.angle_beta   90.00
_cell.angle_gamma   90.00
#
_symmetry.space_group_name_H-M   'P 1'
#
loop_
_entity.id
_entity.type
_entity.pdbx_description
1 polymer ?
#
loop_
_entity_poly.entity_id
_entity_poly.type
_entity_poly.pdbx_seq_one_letter_code
_entity_poly.pdbx_strand_id
1 'polypeptide(L)'
;MKKSLLVFAALMVGTFAKAQTNAQILYDFGSDRKYVTLTLEMFKADKWGSTYFFVDHDFNYDKMVVGSKNISQGGTYTEISRALNFWQNSKMKNWSLHVEYNGGITKNYPINNAWLFGVEYFIHDKSFKNTLTLQALYKTIRKTDQNVPMQLTAVWGCKDIFGLKGLNFSGFADFWWENHTSMLDKHGDAKVDETGEVIYKNEHTVFTTEPQLWYNVGQHFGCENLSVGGEVEISHNFGSNAGWMVRPCLGLKW
;
A
#
# COMPACT_ATOMS: atom_id res chain seq x y z
N MET A 1 7.79 -31.70 22.81
CA MET A 1 7.46 -30.76 21.70
C MET A 1 6.21 -29.92 21.94
N LYS A 2 5.12 -30.40 22.56
CA LYS A 2 3.88 -29.60 22.77
C LYS A 2 4.00 -28.49 23.82
N LYS A 3 4.92 -28.59 24.77
CA LYS A 3 5.12 -27.56 25.82
C LYS A 3 5.93 -26.36 25.39
N SER A 4 6.83 -26.52 24.41
CA SER A 4 7.62 -25.41 23.83
C SER A 4 6.81 -24.48 22.93
N LEU A 5 5.77 -25.02 22.27
CA LEU A 5 4.89 -24.22 21.41
C LEU A 5 3.97 -23.32 22.24
N LEU A 6 3.54 -23.80 23.43
CA LEU A 6 2.72 -23.02 24.38
C LEU A 6 3.50 -21.88 25.03
N VAL A 7 4.79 -22.07 25.30
CA VAL A 7 5.68 -21.05 25.87
C VAL A 7 5.97 -19.97 24.80
N PHE A 8 6.12 -20.35 23.54
CA PHE A 8 6.30 -19.38 22.44
C PHE A 8 5.02 -18.56 22.19
N ALA A 9 3.85 -19.19 22.26
CA ALA A 9 2.56 -18.49 22.16
C ALA A 9 2.31 -17.57 23.37
N ALA A 10 2.71 -17.98 24.59
CA ALA A 10 2.58 -17.17 25.80
C ALA A 10 3.57 -15.99 25.87
N LEU A 11 4.77 -16.13 25.30
CA LEU A 11 5.74 -15.04 25.15
C LEU A 11 5.29 -13.99 24.11
N MET A 12 4.48 -14.37 23.13
CA MET A 12 3.88 -13.44 22.16
C MET A 12 2.73 -12.61 22.77
N VAL A 13 2.12 -13.04 23.86
CA VAL A 13 1.01 -12.33 24.54
C VAL A 13 1.51 -11.24 25.51
N GLY A 14 2.79 -11.23 25.87
CA GLY A 14 3.33 -10.42 26.96
C GLY A 14 3.83 -9.02 26.68
N THR A 15 3.89 -8.56 25.41
CA THR A 15 4.49 -7.23 25.07
C THR A 15 3.78 -6.50 23.95
N PHE A 16 2.48 -6.59 23.84
CA PHE A 16 1.71 -5.76 22.91
C PHE A 16 1.57 -4.33 23.45
N ALA A 17 2.63 -3.53 23.33
CA ALA A 17 2.44 -2.09 23.09
C ALA A 17 1.54 -2.02 21.86
N LYS A 18 0.32 -1.49 22.02
CA LYS A 18 -0.80 -1.50 21.09
C LYS A 18 -0.35 -1.29 19.64
N ALA A 19 -0.08 -2.36 18.91
CA ALA A 19 0.03 -2.31 17.47
C ALA A 19 -1.39 -2.05 16.95
N GLN A 20 -1.55 -1.07 16.07
CA GLN A 20 -2.79 -0.90 15.33
C GLN A 20 -2.72 -1.85 14.15
N THR A 21 -3.40 -2.98 14.28
CA THR A 21 -3.62 -3.92 13.18
C THR A 21 -5.04 -3.76 12.69
N ASN A 22 -5.23 -3.82 11.41
CA ASN A 22 -6.55 -3.87 10.80
C ASN A 22 -6.55 -4.84 9.62
N ALA A 23 -7.73 -5.30 9.26
CA ALA A 23 -8.00 -6.02 8.04
C ALA A 23 -9.00 -5.23 7.21
N GLN A 24 -8.82 -5.26 5.89
CA GLN A 24 -9.72 -4.59 4.95
C GLN A 24 -10.15 -5.60 3.88
N ILE A 25 -11.41 -5.57 3.51
CA ILE A 25 -11.91 -6.25 2.32
C ILE A 25 -12.42 -5.19 1.38
N LEU A 26 -11.82 -5.10 0.21
CA LEU A 26 -12.09 -4.10 -0.82
C LEU A 26 -12.58 -4.79 -2.08
N TYR A 27 -13.54 -4.20 -2.76
CA TYR A 27 -13.90 -4.55 -4.13
C TYR A 27 -13.44 -3.45 -5.07
N ASP A 28 -12.62 -3.81 -6.06
CA ASP A 28 -12.09 -2.90 -7.06
C ASP A 28 -13.06 -2.76 -8.25
N PHE A 29 -13.41 -1.51 -8.57
CA PHE A 29 -14.29 -1.12 -9.68
C PHE A 29 -13.51 -0.57 -10.88
N GLY A 30 -12.19 -0.69 -10.87
CA GLY A 30 -11.35 -0.24 -11.98
C GLY A 30 -11.77 -0.85 -13.32
N SER A 31 -11.45 -0.16 -14.41
CA SER A 31 -11.79 -0.64 -15.74
C SER A 31 -11.03 -1.92 -16.13
N ASP A 32 -9.84 -2.12 -15.54
CA ASP A 32 -8.95 -3.26 -15.75
C ASP A 32 -8.96 -4.27 -14.60
N ARG A 33 -9.62 -3.94 -13.49
CA ARG A 33 -9.73 -4.75 -12.28
C ARG A 33 -11.18 -4.87 -11.86
N LYS A 34 -11.63 -6.07 -11.48
CA LYS A 34 -12.98 -6.33 -10.93
C LYS A 34 -12.86 -7.52 -10.00
N TYR A 35 -12.16 -7.34 -8.90
CA TYR A 35 -11.87 -8.42 -7.96
C TYR A 35 -11.92 -7.90 -6.51
N VAL A 36 -11.81 -8.84 -5.59
CA VAL A 36 -11.73 -8.55 -4.15
C VAL A 36 -10.27 -8.57 -3.72
N THR A 37 -9.87 -7.59 -2.94
CA THR A 37 -8.57 -7.56 -2.25
C THR A 37 -8.81 -7.69 -0.74
N LEU A 38 -8.06 -8.57 -0.09
CA LEU A 38 -7.90 -8.61 1.35
C LEU A 38 -6.57 -7.95 1.71
N THR A 39 -6.64 -6.85 2.47
CA THR A 39 -5.46 -6.17 3.02
C THR A 39 -5.33 -6.47 4.51
N LEU A 40 -4.15 -6.88 4.92
CA LEU A 40 -3.75 -6.92 6.34
C LEU A 40 -2.69 -5.84 6.56
N GLU A 41 -2.97 -4.95 7.49
CA GLU A 41 -2.12 -3.79 7.76
C GLU A 41 -1.76 -3.71 9.24
N MET A 42 -0.54 -3.28 9.56
CA MET A 42 -0.08 -3.03 10.92
C MET A 42 0.79 -1.79 10.99
N PHE A 43 0.46 -0.91 11.93
CA PHE A 43 1.33 0.17 12.37
C PHE A 43 1.67 0.01 13.85
N LYS A 44 2.95 0.13 14.19
CA LYS A 44 3.42 0.09 15.56
C LYS A 44 4.53 1.12 15.79
N ALA A 45 4.27 2.08 16.66
CA ALA A 45 5.29 2.96 17.19
C ALA A 45 5.97 2.33 18.43
N ASP A 46 7.26 2.57 18.59
CA ASP A 46 8.05 2.16 19.76
C ASP A 46 9.09 3.22 20.13
N LYS A 47 9.93 2.93 21.14
CA LYS A 47 10.97 3.86 21.61
C LYS A 47 12.09 4.18 20.60
N TRP A 48 12.13 3.47 19.47
CA TRP A 48 13.15 3.65 18.44
C TRP A 48 12.59 4.19 17.12
N GLY A 49 11.25 4.40 17.04
CA GLY A 49 10.58 4.87 15.84
C GLY A 49 9.28 4.13 15.57
N SER A 50 9.05 3.70 14.35
CA SER A 50 7.84 2.98 13.98
C SER A 50 8.11 1.86 12.97
N THR A 51 7.28 0.83 13.01
CA THR A 51 7.21 -0.23 11.98
C THR A 51 5.84 -0.16 11.33
N TYR A 52 5.82 -0.25 10.03
CA TYR A 52 4.61 -0.38 9.24
C TYR A 52 4.76 -1.55 8.27
N PHE A 53 3.71 -2.30 8.07
CA PHE A 53 3.61 -3.22 6.95
C PHE A 53 2.18 -3.36 6.50
N PHE A 54 2.01 -3.74 5.24
CA PHE A 54 0.77 -4.30 4.75
C PHE A 54 1.03 -5.48 3.80
N VAL A 55 0.01 -6.30 3.66
CA VAL A 55 -0.04 -7.41 2.72
C VAL A 55 -1.38 -7.37 2.04
N ASP A 56 -1.38 -7.23 0.73
CA ASP A 56 -2.55 -7.38 -0.11
C ASP A 56 -2.60 -8.78 -0.69
N HIS A 57 -3.78 -9.33 -0.71
CA HIS A 57 -4.07 -10.58 -1.40
C HIS A 57 -5.28 -10.40 -2.31
N ASP A 58 -5.03 -10.49 -3.61
CA ASP A 58 -6.05 -10.33 -4.63
C ASP A 58 -6.73 -11.65 -4.94
N PHE A 59 -8.05 -11.64 -4.96
CA PHE A 59 -8.89 -12.76 -5.40
C PHE A 59 -9.43 -12.46 -6.79
N ASN A 60 -8.81 -13.00 -7.81
CA ASN A 60 -9.20 -12.73 -9.18
C ASN A 60 -10.41 -13.58 -9.59
N TYR A 61 -11.60 -12.99 -9.57
CA TYR A 61 -12.85 -13.64 -9.99
C TYR A 61 -13.20 -13.44 -11.47
N ASP A 62 -12.59 -12.47 -12.16
CA ASP A 62 -13.04 -12.04 -13.49
C ASP A 62 -12.73 -13.01 -14.62
N LYS A 63 -11.89 -13.98 -14.39
CA LYS A 63 -11.55 -14.97 -15.42
C LYS A 63 -11.84 -16.39 -14.94
N MET A 64 -12.96 -16.57 -14.27
CA MET A 64 -13.61 -17.87 -14.28
C MET A 64 -14.11 -18.13 -15.72
N VAL A 65 -13.24 -18.69 -16.53
CA VAL A 65 -13.68 -19.36 -17.75
C VAL A 65 -14.65 -20.43 -17.28
N VAL A 66 -15.91 -20.30 -17.63
CA VAL A 66 -16.96 -21.28 -17.33
C VAL A 66 -16.42 -22.66 -17.75
N GLY A 67 -16.24 -23.55 -16.76
CA GLY A 67 -15.63 -24.87 -16.96
C GLY A 67 -14.17 -25.00 -16.56
N SER A 68 -13.45 -23.92 -16.24
CA SER A 68 -12.13 -23.99 -15.63
C SER A 68 -12.26 -24.20 -14.13
N LYS A 69 -11.76 -25.32 -13.62
CA LYS A 69 -11.70 -25.61 -12.18
C LYS A 69 -10.61 -24.79 -11.45
N ASN A 70 -9.91 -23.92 -12.13
CA ASN A 70 -8.85 -23.12 -11.56
C ASN A 70 -9.43 -21.78 -11.07
N ILE A 71 -9.77 -21.74 -9.80
CA ILE A 71 -9.87 -20.47 -9.06
C ILE A 71 -8.45 -19.91 -9.03
N SER A 72 -8.14 -19.02 -9.96
CA SER A 72 -6.83 -18.40 -9.96
C SER A 72 -6.80 -17.37 -8.82
N GLN A 73 -5.95 -17.60 -7.86
CA GLN A 73 -5.52 -16.56 -6.94
C GLN A 73 -4.91 -15.42 -7.78
N GLY A 74 -5.29 -14.18 -7.51
CA GLY A 74 -4.82 -13.04 -8.27
C GLY A 74 -3.35 -12.75 -8.04
N GLY A 75 -3.03 -12.29 -6.87
CA GLY A 75 -1.66 -11.95 -6.51
C GLY A 75 -1.51 -11.65 -5.04
N THR A 76 -0.29 -11.36 -4.64
CA THR A 76 0.03 -10.87 -3.31
C THR A 76 1.08 -9.79 -3.43
N TYR A 77 0.87 -8.65 -2.78
CA TYR A 77 1.85 -7.58 -2.67
C TYR A 77 2.12 -7.29 -1.19
N THR A 78 3.36 -6.98 -0.87
CA THR A 78 3.78 -6.75 0.51
C THR A 78 4.75 -5.59 0.55
N GLU A 79 4.51 -4.69 1.48
CA GLU A 79 5.47 -3.69 1.91
C GLU A 79 5.74 -3.84 3.41
N ILE A 80 6.99 -3.66 3.79
CA ILE A 80 7.40 -3.57 5.19
C ILE A 80 8.42 -2.46 5.34
N SER A 81 8.16 -1.54 6.25
CA SER A 81 9.05 -0.42 6.51
C SER A 81 9.37 -0.24 7.98
N ARG A 82 10.52 0.37 8.22
CA ARG A 82 10.99 0.75 9.54
C ARG A 82 11.52 2.17 9.51
N ALA A 83 10.89 3.04 10.28
CA ALA A 83 11.42 4.35 10.63
C ALA A 83 12.26 4.25 11.91
N LEU A 84 13.48 4.78 11.89
CA LEU A 84 14.41 4.78 13.01
C LEU A 84 14.69 6.21 13.46
N ASN A 85 14.31 6.51 14.67
CA ASN A 85 14.47 7.84 15.30
C ASN A 85 15.21 7.70 16.63
N PHE A 86 16.55 7.76 16.59
CA PHE A 86 17.40 7.64 17.78
C PHE A 86 17.55 8.97 18.55
N TRP A 87 17.04 10.08 18.01
CA TRP A 87 17.22 11.45 18.51
C TRP A 87 15.90 12.14 18.90
N GLN A 88 14.92 11.37 19.37
CA GLN A 88 13.59 11.85 19.74
C GLN A 88 13.57 13.01 20.75
N ASN A 89 14.62 13.12 21.57
CA ASN A 89 14.78 14.18 22.58
C ASN A 89 15.55 15.40 22.06
N SER A 90 15.80 15.48 20.77
CA SER A 90 16.58 16.58 20.15
C SER A 90 15.71 17.48 19.27
N LYS A 91 16.33 18.53 18.70
CA LYS A 91 15.68 19.36 17.68
C LYS A 91 15.36 18.60 16.40
N MET A 92 15.95 17.44 16.19
CA MET A 92 15.72 16.57 15.04
C MET A 92 14.64 15.50 15.29
N LYS A 93 13.86 15.62 16.35
CA LYS A 93 12.85 14.62 16.76
C LYS A 93 11.85 14.21 15.69
N ASN A 94 11.63 15.06 14.68
CA ASN A 94 10.70 14.80 13.59
C ASN A 94 11.36 14.09 12.39
N TRP A 95 12.69 13.91 12.42
CA TRP A 95 13.42 13.20 11.38
C TRP A 95 13.63 11.75 11.77
N SER A 96 13.50 10.85 10.81
CA SER A 96 13.85 9.43 10.98
C SER A 96 14.69 8.95 9.79
N LEU A 97 15.49 7.93 10.01
CA LEU A 97 16.00 7.12 8.93
C LEU A 97 14.90 6.14 8.50
N HIS A 98 14.79 5.87 7.21
CA HIS A 98 13.78 4.99 6.66
C HIS A 98 14.43 3.81 5.94
N VAL A 99 13.91 2.62 6.17
CA VAL A 99 14.26 1.40 5.44
C VAL A 99 12.96 0.69 5.07
N GLU A 100 12.83 0.29 3.81
CA GLU A 100 11.63 -0.37 3.31
C GLU A 100 11.98 -1.47 2.32
N TYR A 101 11.16 -2.51 2.31
CA TYR A 101 11.17 -3.58 1.34
C TYR A 101 9.79 -3.74 0.73
N ASN A 102 9.75 -3.84 -0.60
CA ASN A 102 8.54 -4.06 -1.38
C ASN A 102 8.73 -5.29 -2.26
N GLY A 103 7.68 -6.08 -2.41
CA GLY A 103 7.73 -7.24 -3.29
C GLY A 103 6.41 -8.00 -3.34
N GLY A 104 6.35 -8.97 -4.22
CA GLY A 104 5.13 -9.74 -4.36
C GLY A 104 5.11 -10.61 -5.61
N ILE A 105 3.93 -11.06 -5.94
CA ILE A 105 3.65 -11.86 -7.12
C ILE A 105 2.28 -11.49 -7.66
N THR A 106 2.20 -11.22 -8.94
CA THR A 106 0.93 -11.14 -9.65
C THR A 106 0.53 -12.52 -10.14
N LYS A 107 -0.66 -12.63 -10.69
CA LYS A 107 -1.14 -13.85 -11.35
C LYS A 107 -0.17 -14.37 -12.41
N ASN A 108 0.50 -13.51 -13.14
CA ASN A 108 1.24 -13.83 -14.35
C ASN A 108 2.77 -13.76 -14.17
N TYR A 109 3.26 -12.95 -13.22
CA TYR A 109 4.69 -12.72 -13.04
C TYR A 109 5.03 -12.25 -11.62
N PRO A 110 6.25 -12.49 -11.15
CA PRO A 110 6.72 -11.92 -9.88
C PRO A 110 6.92 -10.40 -10.01
N ILE A 111 6.53 -9.67 -8.97
CA ILE A 111 6.89 -8.25 -8.83
C ILE A 111 8.36 -8.19 -8.44
N ASN A 112 9.15 -7.39 -9.14
CA ASN A 112 10.55 -7.22 -8.82
C ASN A 112 10.72 -6.61 -7.44
N ASN A 113 11.53 -7.27 -6.60
CA ASN A 113 11.80 -6.78 -5.25
C ASN A 113 12.47 -5.41 -5.30
N ALA A 114 11.99 -4.51 -4.45
CA ALA A 114 12.59 -3.20 -4.25
C ALA A 114 13.06 -3.03 -2.80
N TRP A 115 14.17 -2.32 -2.63
CA TRP A 115 14.65 -1.85 -1.35
C TRP A 115 14.76 -0.33 -1.39
N LEU A 116 14.27 0.31 -0.34
CA LEU A 116 14.29 1.75 -0.20
C LEU A 116 15.01 2.14 1.08
N PHE A 117 15.85 3.16 1.00
CA PHE A 117 16.64 3.67 2.12
C PHE A 117 16.66 5.20 2.06
N GLY A 118 16.47 5.87 3.16
CA GLY A 118 16.56 7.31 3.15
C GLY A 118 16.14 7.97 4.44
N VAL A 119 15.52 9.11 4.29
CA VAL A 119 15.07 9.94 5.40
C VAL A 119 13.59 10.25 5.27
N GLU A 120 12.95 10.43 6.41
CA GLU A 120 11.59 10.92 6.48
C GLU A 120 11.48 12.08 7.47
N TYR A 121 10.53 12.96 7.21
CA TYR A 121 10.18 14.07 8.08
C TYR A 121 8.71 14.03 8.45
N PHE A 122 8.43 13.90 9.74
CA PHE A 122 7.09 13.78 10.29
C PHE A 122 6.53 15.10 10.76
N ILE A 123 5.42 15.53 10.20
CA ILE A 123 4.69 16.76 10.51
C ILE A 123 3.36 16.35 11.16
N HIS A 124 2.99 16.98 12.26
CA HIS A 124 1.74 16.69 12.95
C HIS A 124 1.22 17.90 13.72
N ASP A 125 -0.09 17.95 13.95
CA ASP A 125 -0.67 18.85 14.91
C ASP A 125 -0.45 18.36 16.35
N LYS A 126 -0.78 19.19 17.35
CA LYS A 126 -0.61 18.84 18.77
C LYS A 126 -1.43 17.62 19.19
N SER A 127 -2.53 17.33 18.51
CA SER A 127 -3.46 16.24 18.82
C SER A 127 -3.16 14.96 18.03
N PHE A 128 -2.22 14.99 17.10
CA PHE A 128 -1.93 13.92 16.15
C PHE A 128 -3.17 13.48 15.34
N LYS A 129 -4.14 14.39 15.17
CA LYS A 129 -5.28 14.17 14.29
C LYS A 129 -4.92 14.36 12.82
N ASN A 130 -4.07 15.35 12.55
CA ASN A 130 -3.57 15.63 11.23
C ASN A 130 -2.07 15.36 11.19
N THR A 131 -1.68 14.48 10.30
CA THR A 131 -0.29 14.04 10.13
C THR A 131 0.10 14.07 8.67
N LEU A 132 1.37 14.36 8.41
CA LEU A 132 2.00 14.27 7.09
C LEU A 132 3.43 13.79 7.27
N THR A 133 3.80 12.72 6.59
CA THR A 133 5.18 12.25 6.48
C THR A 133 5.68 12.50 5.07
N LEU A 134 6.81 13.17 4.94
CA LEU A 134 7.49 13.35 3.66
C LEU A 134 8.75 12.49 3.66
N GLN A 135 8.99 11.77 2.58
CA GLN A 135 10.12 10.85 2.47
C GLN A 135 10.93 11.13 1.20
N ALA A 136 12.25 11.03 1.32
CA ALA A 136 13.18 11.06 0.21
C ALA A 136 14.07 9.81 0.31
N LEU A 137 13.86 8.86 -0.60
CA LEU A 137 14.39 7.52 -0.51
C LEU A 137 15.26 7.19 -1.73
N TYR A 138 16.42 6.60 -1.51
CA TYR A 138 17.14 5.86 -2.53
C TYR A 138 16.38 4.55 -2.75
N LYS A 139 15.95 4.29 -3.99
CA LYS A 139 15.19 3.11 -4.37
C LYS A 139 15.99 2.25 -5.32
N THR A 140 16.13 0.98 -5.03
CA THR A 140 16.71 -0.01 -5.93
C THR A 140 15.68 -1.09 -6.23
N ILE A 141 15.46 -1.38 -7.51
CA ILE A 141 14.53 -2.40 -7.98
C ILE A 141 15.34 -3.49 -8.68
N ARG A 142 15.18 -4.73 -8.23
CA ARG A 142 15.90 -5.86 -8.81
C ARG A 142 15.55 -6.05 -10.28
N LYS A 143 16.59 -6.20 -11.12
CA LYS A 143 16.48 -6.40 -12.59
C LYS A 143 15.81 -5.25 -13.33
N THR A 144 15.80 -4.06 -12.77
CA THR A 144 15.24 -2.87 -13.40
C THR A 144 16.32 -1.79 -13.41
N ASP A 145 16.51 -1.16 -14.56
CA ASP A 145 17.40 -0.01 -14.68
C ASP A 145 16.67 1.25 -14.24
N GLN A 146 17.39 2.14 -13.57
CA GLN A 146 16.88 3.40 -13.08
C GLN A 146 17.85 4.53 -13.44
N ASN A 147 17.36 5.54 -14.15
CA ASN A 147 18.15 6.73 -14.46
C ASN A 147 18.43 7.54 -13.18
N VAL A 148 17.46 7.58 -12.28
CA VAL A 148 17.55 8.22 -10.97
C VAL A 148 17.00 7.23 -9.94
N PRO A 149 17.85 6.60 -9.10
CA PRO A 149 17.40 5.59 -8.14
C PRO A 149 16.78 6.25 -6.90
N MET A 150 15.71 6.98 -7.10
CA MET A 150 15.03 7.74 -6.04
C MET A 150 13.52 7.53 -6.07
N GLN A 151 12.92 7.63 -4.89
CA GLN A 151 11.48 7.76 -4.68
C GLN A 151 11.23 8.93 -3.73
N LEU A 152 10.19 9.71 -4.05
CA LEU A 152 9.62 10.73 -3.17
C LEU A 152 8.24 10.25 -2.75
N THR A 153 7.99 10.25 -1.44
CA THR A 153 6.74 9.77 -0.84
C THR A 153 6.15 10.82 0.07
N ALA A 154 4.84 10.99 0.00
CA ALA A 154 4.05 11.73 0.97
C ALA A 154 2.96 10.80 1.54
N VAL A 155 2.89 10.66 2.87
CA VAL A 155 1.86 9.87 3.57
C VAL A 155 1.09 10.80 4.48
N TRP A 156 -0.24 10.79 4.41
CA TRP A 156 -1.08 11.66 5.24
C TRP A 156 -2.14 10.89 6.00
N GLY A 157 -2.57 11.50 7.11
CA GLY A 157 -3.70 11.02 7.91
C GLY A 157 -4.43 12.18 8.56
N CYS A 158 -5.74 12.25 8.37
CA CYS A 158 -6.63 13.25 8.96
C CYS A 158 -7.79 12.53 9.62
N LYS A 159 -7.93 12.70 10.93
CA LYS A 159 -9.00 12.07 11.73
C LYS A 159 -10.11 13.06 12.01
N ASP A 160 -11.35 12.55 12.06
CA ASP A 160 -12.55 13.33 12.38
C ASP A 160 -12.70 14.56 11.47
N ILE A 161 -12.46 14.40 10.18
CA ILE A 161 -12.53 15.52 9.22
C ILE A 161 -13.93 16.15 9.20
N PHE A 162 -13.99 17.45 8.93
CA PHE A 162 -15.22 18.27 8.96
C PHE A 162 -15.96 18.23 10.31
N GLY A 163 -15.26 17.84 11.41
CA GLY A 163 -15.87 17.68 12.73
C GLY A 163 -16.73 16.43 12.88
N LEU A 164 -16.76 15.54 11.90
CA LEU A 164 -17.50 14.28 11.94
C LEU A 164 -16.66 13.20 12.59
N LYS A 165 -17.01 12.85 13.84
CA LYS A 165 -16.32 11.80 14.60
C LYS A 165 -16.32 10.48 13.83
N GLY A 166 -15.13 9.89 13.68
CA GLY A 166 -14.96 8.62 12.99
C GLY A 166 -14.86 8.71 11.46
N LEU A 167 -14.97 9.91 10.87
CA LEU A 167 -14.68 10.11 9.45
C LEU A 167 -13.20 10.46 9.30
N ASN A 168 -12.44 9.55 8.67
CA ASN A 168 -11.01 9.65 8.52
C ASN A 168 -10.63 9.69 7.04
N PHE A 169 -9.69 10.57 6.71
CA PHE A 169 -9.07 10.67 5.39
C PHE A 169 -7.59 10.36 5.51
N SER A 170 -7.10 9.42 4.75
CA SER A 170 -5.69 9.02 4.76
C SER A 170 -5.23 8.65 3.36
N GLY A 171 -3.96 8.35 3.21
CA GLY A 171 -3.41 7.87 1.96
C GLY A 171 -1.94 8.19 1.80
N PHE A 172 -1.45 7.89 0.63
CA PHE A 172 -0.08 8.19 0.23
C PHE A 172 -0.02 8.68 -1.22
N ALA A 173 1.13 9.24 -1.59
CA ALA A 173 1.50 9.55 -2.96
C ALA A 173 2.98 9.28 -3.15
N ASP A 174 3.31 8.48 -4.15
CA ASP A 174 4.64 8.07 -4.52
C ASP A 174 4.98 8.53 -5.92
N PHE A 175 6.20 9.02 -6.08
CA PHE A 175 6.79 9.33 -7.36
C PHE A 175 8.20 8.77 -7.42
N TRP A 176 8.51 7.97 -8.47
CA TRP A 176 9.84 7.41 -8.64
C TRP A 176 10.24 7.32 -10.11
N TRP A 177 11.53 7.10 -10.34
CA TRP A 177 12.10 6.84 -11.65
C TRP A 177 12.34 5.35 -11.83
N GLU A 178 11.84 4.82 -12.93
CA GLU A 178 11.94 3.41 -13.29
C GLU A 178 11.89 3.27 -14.80
N ASN A 179 12.90 2.60 -15.39
CA ASN A 179 12.88 2.28 -16.81
C ASN A 179 12.13 0.96 -16.99
N HIS A 180 10.96 1.03 -17.58
CA HIS A 180 10.13 -0.13 -17.85
C HIS A 180 9.35 0.04 -19.15
N THR A 181 8.74 -1.03 -19.61
CA THR A 181 7.94 -1.06 -20.82
C THR A 181 6.47 -1.24 -20.49
N SER A 182 5.66 -0.30 -20.91
CA SER A 182 4.21 -0.38 -20.85
C SER A 182 3.63 -0.87 -22.16
N MET A 183 2.56 -1.65 -22.08
CA MET A 183 1.89 -2.24 -23.24
C MET A 183 0.37 -2.30 -23.11
N LEU A 184 -0.16 -2.04 -21.91
CA LEU A 184 -1.59 -2.16 -21.63
C LEU A 184 -2.27 -0.80 -21.66
N ASP A 185 -3.51 -0.79 -22.11
CA ASP A 185 -4.39 0.36 -22.03
C ASP A 185 -5.11 0.44 -20.66
N LYS A 186 -6.04 1.40 -20.55
CA LYS A 186 -6.84 1.62 -19.33
C LYS A 186 -7.83 0.49 -19.02
N HIS A 187 -8.04 -0.46 -19.92
CA HIS A 187 -8.90 -1.64 -19.71
C HIS A 187 -8.10 -2.90 -19.41
N GLY A 188 -6.76 -2.79 -19.39
CA GLY A 188 -5.86 -3.92 -19.21
C GLY A 188 -5.66 -4.75 -20.47
N ASP A 189 -6.08 -4.23 -21.63
CA ASP A 189 -5.90 -4.87 -22.93
C ASP A 189 -4.59 -4.39 -23.57
N ALA A 190 -3.94 -5.28 -24.35
CA ALA A 190 -2.74 -4.91 -25.08
C ALA A 190 -3.07 -3.85 -26.12
N LYS A 191 -2.30 -2.76 -26.13
CA LYS A 191 -2.35 -1.77 -27.21
C LYS A 191 -1.78 -2.38 -28.48
N VAL A 192 -2.54 -2.33 -29.57
CA VAL A 192 -2.09 -2.83 -30.87
C VAL A 192 -2.12 -1.72 -31.90
N ASP A 193 -1.25 -1.82 -32.89
CA ASP A 193 -1.24 -0.95 -34.05
C ASP A 193 -2.29 -1.38 -35.11
N GLU A 194 -2.30 -0.72 -36.26
CA GLU A 194 -3.23 -1.01 -37.38
C GLU A 194 -3.03 -2.41 -37.97
N THR A 195 -1.87 -3.04 -37.73
CA THR A 195 -1.54 -4.39 -38.18
C THR A 195 -1.86 -5.47 -37.15
N GLY A 196 -2.25 -5.07 -35.92
CA GLY A 196 -2.52 -5.94 -34.79
C GLY A 196 -1.27 -6.31 -33.98
N GLU A 197 -0.14 -5.66 -34.22
CA GLU A 197 1.07 -5.86 -33.43
C GLU A 197 1.03 -5.02 -32.13
N VAL A 198 1.55 -5.60 -31.02
CA VAL A 198 1.56 -4.95 -29.70
C VAL A 198 2.49 -3.74 -29.72
N ILE A 199 1.96 -2.60 -29.33
CA ILE A 199 2.73 -1.35 -29.17
C ILE A 199 3.37 -1.34 -27.80
N TYR A 200 4.70 -1.30 -27.77
CA TYR A 200 5.49 -1.14 -26.55
C TYR A 200 5.93 0.31 -26.40
N LYS A 201 5.76 0.86 -25.20
CA LYS A 201 6.22 2.19 -24.87
C LYS A 201 7.18 2.16 -23.70
N ASN A 202 8.36 2.78 -23.87
CA ASN A 202 9.34 2.93 -22.80
C ASN A 202 8.92 4.09 -21.89
N GLU A 203 8.82 3.80 -20.61
CA GLU A 203 8.49 4.75 -19.56
C GLU A 203 9.69 4.90 -18.61
N HIS A 204 9.80 6.09 -18.00
CA HIS A 204 10.95 6.41 -17.13
C HIS A 204 10.53 6.90 -15.75
N THR A 205 9.26 7.19 -15.55
CA THR A 205 8.72 7.70 -14.30
C THR A 205 7.40 7.04 -14.01
N VAL A 206 7.17 6.80 -12.73
CA VAL A 206 5.93 6.24 -12.21
C VAL A 206 5.39 7.15 -11.10
N PHE A 207 4.09 7.32 -11.10
CA PHE A 207 3.36 7.96 -10.01
C PHE A 207 2.23 7.06 -9.57
N THR A 208 2.01 6.97 -8.26
CA THR A 208 0.81 6.35 -7.68
C THR A 208 0.37 7.09 -6.43
N THR A 209 -0.92 7.12 -6.21
CA THR A 209 -1.52 7.67 -4.99
C THR A 209 -2.81 6.93 -4.68
N GLU A 210 -3.07 6.72 -3.39
CA GLU A 210 -4.28 6.05 -2.91
C GLU A 210 -4.90 6.86 -1.77
N PRO A 211 -5.66 7.94 -2.09
CA PRO A 211 -6.50 8.59 -1.11
C PRO A 211 -7.61 7.64 -0.63
N GLN A 212 -7.76 7.53 0.68
CA GLN A 212 -8.72 6.67 1.36
C GLN A 212 -9.67 7.51 2.21
N LEU A 213 -10.96 7.14 2.22
CA LEU A 213 -11.97 7.74 3.08
C LEU A 213 -12.72 6.64 3.82
N TRP A 214 -12.64 6.67 5.17
CA TRP A 214 -13.23 5.66 6.04
C TRP A 214 -14.12 6.30 7.09
N TYR A 215 -15.34 5.76 7.25
CA TYR A 215 -16.25 6.14 8.30
C TYR A 215 -16.49 4.99 9.29
N ASN A 216 -16.20 5.22 10.56
CA ASN A 216 -16.44 4.24 11.61
C ASN A 216 -17.94 4.13 11.91
N VAL A 217 -18.61 3.22 11.21
CA VAL A 217 -20.04 2.94 11.40
C VAL A 217 -20.28 2.17 12.68
N GLY A 218 -19.32 1.37 13.12
CA GLY A 218 -19.42 0.52 14.31
C GLY A 218 -19.61 1.30 15.60
N GLN A 219 -19.21 2.58 15.65
CA GLN A 219 -19.45 3.45 16.81
C GLN A 219 -20.93 3.60 17.16
N HIS A 220 -21.85 3.34 16.21
CA HIS A 220 -23.29 3.48 16.40
C HIS A 220 -23.98 2.24 16.99
N PHE A 221 -23.28 1.10 17.00
CA PHE A 221 -23.85 -0.18 17.47
C PHE A 221 -22.86 -1.04 18.28
N GLY A 222 -21.84 -0.41 18.85
CA GLY A 222 -20.93 -1.06 19.80
C GLY A 222 -19.86 -1.96 19.18
N CYS A 223 -19.60 -1.84 17.86
CA CYS A 223 -18.50 -2.51 17.17
C CYS A 223 -17.44 -1.46 16.76
N GLU A 224 -16.69 -0.94 17.73
CA GLU A 224 -15.84 0.25 17.59
C GLU A 224 -14.82 0.22 16.47
N ASN A 225 -14.46 -0.97 15.97
CA ASN A 225 -13.43 -1.14 14.94
C ASN A 225 -13.99 -1.23 13.52
N LEU A 226 -15.32 -1.31 13.34
CA LEU A 226 -15.90 -1.50 12.01
C LEU A 226 -16.06 -0.17 11.29
N SER A 227 -15.41 -0.05 10.15
CA SER A 227 -15.55 1.10 9.25
C SER A 227 -16.01 0.66 7.87
N VAL A 228 -16.76 1.54 7.20
CA VAL A 228 -17.12 1.44 5.78
C VAL A 228 -16.47 2.58 5.04
N GLY A 229 -16.03 2.32 3.81
CA GLY A 229 -15.34 3.33 3.02
C GLY A 229 -14.63 2.72 1.83
N GLY A 230 -13.51 3.29 1.47
CA GLY A 230 -12.72 2.79 0.36
C GLY A 230 -11.55 3.69 0.03
N GLU A 231 -10.96 3.40 -1.10
CA GLU A 231 -9.81 4.09 -1.64
C GLU A 231 -9.95 4.28 -3.15
N VAL A 232 -9.12 5.15 -3.70
CA VAL A 232 -9.00 5.32 -5.15
C VAL A 232 -7.54 5.27 -5.52
N GLU A 233 -7.09 4.19 -6.15
CA GLU A 233 -5.76 4.18 -6.77
C GLU A 233 -5.81 5.11 -8.01
N ILE A 234 -4.95 6.11 -8.01
CA ILE A 234 -4.69 6.96 -9.17
C ILE A 234 -3.22 6.79 -9.51
N SER A 235 -2.94 6.24 -10.68
CA SER A 235 -1.56 5.96 -11.08
C SER A 235 -1.26 6.44 -12.50
N HIS A 236 0.03 6.67 -12.77
CA HIS A 236 0.55 7.01 -14.09
C HIS A 236 1.75 6.13 -14.40
N ASN A 237 1.67 5.42 -15.53
CA ASN A 237 2.70 4.48 -15.98
C ASN A 237 3.07 3.41 -14.93
N PHE A 238 2.10 2.93 -14.18
CA PHE A 238 2.33 1.97 -13.12
C PHE A 238 2.21 0.52 -13.63
N GLY A 239 3.23 -0.29 -13.39
CA GLY A 239 3.30 -1.65 -13.89
C GLY A 239 3.35 -1.71 -15.41
N SER A 240 2.46 -2.46 -16.02
CA SER A 240 2.38 -2.60 -17.49
C SER A 240 1.41 -1.61 -18.16
N ASN A 241 0.73 -0.76 -17.39
CA ASN A 241 -0.25 0.20 -17.90
C ASN A 241 0.44 1.49 -18.35
N ALA A 242 0.07 1.98 -19.54
CA ALA A 242 0.55 3.24 -20.07
C ALA A 242 -0.44 4.38 -19.80
N GLY A 243 0.06 5.48 -19.25
CA GLY A 243 -0.73 6.67 -18.96
C GLY A 243 -1.49 6.60 -17.64
N TRP A 244 -2.52 7.41 -17.51
CA TRP A 244 -3.30 7.54 -16.28
C TRP A 244 -4.31 6.41 -16.12
N MET A 245 -4.34 5.88 -14.89
CA MET A 245 -5.31 4.89 -14.41
C MET A 245 -6.03 5.44 -13.19
N VAL A 246 -7.32 5.09 -13.04
CA VAL A 246 -8.14 5.41 -11.86
C VAL A 246 -8.92 4.15 -11.48
N ARG A 247 -8.67 3.64 -10.28
CA ARG A 247 -9.22 2.39 -9.77
C ARG A 247 -9.89 2.63 -8.42
N PRO A 248 -11.19 2.95 -8.42
CA PRO A 248 -11.93 3.13 -7.17
C PRO A 248 -12.25 1.77 -6.52
N CYS A 249 -12.08 1.71 -5.20
CA CYS A 249 -12.43 0.56 -4.38
C CYS A 249 -13.39 0.95 -3.27
N LEU A 250 -14.30 0.05 -2.92
CA LEU A 250 -15.18 0.18 -1.74
C LEU A 250 -15.09 -1.07 -0.89
N GLY A 251 -15.22 -0.91 0.43
CA GLY A 251 -15.10 -2.05 1.31
C GLY A 251 -15.37 -1.79 2.78
N LEU A 252 -14.94 -2.76 3.56
CA LEU A 252 -15.00 -2.78 5.01
C LEU A 252 -13.59 -2.84 5.60
N LYS A 253 -13.42 -2.19 6.74
CA LYS A 253 -12.18 -2.19 7.53
C LYS A 253 -12.53 -2.42 9.00
N TRP A 254 -11.79 -3.33 9.66
CA TRP A 254 -11.96 -3.64 11.07
C TRP A 254 -10.67 -3.97 11.82
#